data_699fa5e2aa1037385da6e9f2b2e3fea0
#
_entry.id   699fa5e2aa1037385da6e9f2b2e3fea0
#
_cell.length_a   1.000
_cell.length_b   1.000
_cell.length_c   1.000
_cell.angle_alpha   90.00
_cell.angle_beta   90.00
_cell.angle_gamma   90.00
#
_symmetry.space_group_name_H-M   'P 1'
#
loop_
_entity.id
_entity.type
_entity.pdbx_description
1 polymer ?
#
loop_
_entity_poly.entity_id
_entity_poly.type
_entity_poly.pdbx_seq_one_letter_code
_entity_poly.pdbx_strand_id
1 'polypeptide(L)'
;MPFIQTTQKILAGLLLAFAAAPAVFAQQPLPFNPAQVCTYDGTPIQGPVYEFAPSQAASQMVGRIMGSVGLKPRFEVKAANVPNAAAMIYNNQRYILCSQNFVEQVNQATRTDWGAVSIIAHEIGHHLNGHTLGLDGSRPSNELEADEFSGFVLQRMGATMLEAQAAMNALAHEEATETHPPRNARLEAIAVGWYRAKENRDSQATVARSQPAEKPAPEIARPSGPAIPREELVGKVVFNASPGKEYYLTKKLQLVRVTEAGKEVVGKLAKTDNSQYPFVIQSRNNTFVYLADDGYIYSRDGEKMGYVAEI
;
A
#
# COMPACT_ATOMS: atom_id res chain seq x y z
N MET A 1 -102.53 13.75 -15.91
CA MET A 1 -101.15 13.96 -16.21
C MET A 1 -100.32 13.35 -15.09
N PRO A 2 -99.69 12.22 -15.28
CA PRO A 2 -98.85 11.61 -14.22
C PRO A 2 -97.40 12.01 -14.36
N PHE A 3 -96.82 12.39 -13.25
CA PHE A 3 -95.39 12.63 -13.07
C PHE A 3 -94.58 11.28 -13.08
N ILE A 4 -93.58 11.21 -13.96
CA ILE A 4 -92.64 10.13 -14.01
C ILE A 4 -91.50 10.48 -13.08
N GLN A 5 -91.35 9.72 -11.99
CA GLN A 5 -90.16 9.76 -11.10
C GLN A 5 -89.09 8.87 -11.67
N THR A 6 -87.94 9.44 -12.04
CA THR A 6 -86.74 8.75 -12.50
C THR A 6 -85.89 8.47 -11.27
N THR A 7 -85.79 7.23 -10.84
CA THR A 7 -84.88 6.77 -9.78
C THR A 7 -83.50 6.58 -10.35
N GLN A 8 -82.52 7.46 -9.98
CA GLN A 8 -81.11 7.28 -10.23
C GLN A 8 -80.56 6.23 -9.23
N LYS A 9 -80.06 5.12 -9.73
CA LYS A 9 -79.27 4.17 -8.95
C LYS A 9 -77.82 4.63 -8.90
N ILE A 10 -77.34 5.07 -7.73
CA ILE A 10 -75.95 5.36 -7.47
C ILE A 10 -75.20 4.03 -7.25
N LEU A 11 -74.36 3.68 -8.20
CA LEU A 11 -73.44 2.53 -8.11
C LEU A 11 -72.19 2.97 -7.37
N ALA A 12 -72.12 2.69 -6.08
CA ALA A 12 -70.89 2.93 -5.30
C ALA A 12 -69.81 1.89 -5.67
N GLY A 13 -68.90 2.26 -6.55
CA GLY A 13 -67.72 1.44 -6.86
C GLY A 13 -66.69 1.53 -5.72
N LEU A 14 -66.50 0.42 -5.01
CA LEU A 14 -65.47 0.26 -3.98
C LEU A 14 -64.12 0.07 -4.69
N LEU A 15 -63.31 1.14 -4.82
CA LEU A 15 -61.92 1.04 -5.27
C LEU A 15 -61.05 0.49 -4.13
N LEU A 16 -60.77 -0.81 -4.18
CA LEU A 16 -59.73 -1.43 -3.37
C LEU A 16 -58.36 -0.95 -3.93
N ALA A 17 -57.76 0.08 -3.29
CA ALA A 17 -56.37 0.41 -3.51
C ALA A 17 -55.49 -0.65 -2.86
N PHE A 18 -54.94 -1.53 -3.67
CA PHE A 18 -53.84 -2.41 -3.26
C PHE A 18 -52.60 -1.51 -3.08
N ALA A 19 -52.31 -1.12 -1.85
CA ALA A 19 -51.03 -0.60 -1.49
C ALA A 19 -49.99 -1.75 -1.62
N ALA A 20 -49.27 -1.78 -2.75
CA ALA A 20 -48.11 -2.62 -2.90
C ALA A 20 -47.05 -2.14 -1.89
N ALA A 21 -46.94 -2.85 -0.76
CA ALA A 21 -45.80 -2.65 0.14
C ALA A 21 -44.53 -2.91 -0.66
N PRO A 22 -43.49 -2.04 -0.54
CA PRO A 22 -42.22 -2.30 -1.18
C PRO A 22 -41.71 -3.64 -0.64
N ALA A 23 -41.47 -4.61 -1.54
CA ALA A 23 -40.82 -5.86 -1.18
C ALA A 23 -39.43 -5.53 -0.69
N VAL A 24 -39.20 -5.55 0.61
CA VAL A 24 -37.87 -5.54 1.22
C VAL A 24 -37.25 -6.86 0.82
N PHE A 25 -36.44 -6.85 -0.24
CA PHE A 25 -35.61 -8.00 -0.56
C PHE A 25 -34.61 -8.16 0.61
N ALA A 26 -34.85 -9.13 1.48
CA ALA A 26 -33.89 -9.53 2.49
C ALA A 26 -32.62 -9.98 1.75
N GLN A 27 -31.51 -9.27 1.99
CA GLN A 27 -30.22 -9.67 1.44
C GLN A 27 -29.91 -11.09 1.92
N GLN A 28 -29.63 -11.97 0.97
CA GLN A 28 -29.19 -13.32 1.30
C GLN A 28 -27.73 -13.27 1.73
N PRO A 29 -27.36 -13.98 2.82
CA PRO A 29 -25.96 -14.05 3.21
C PRO A 29 -25.15 -14.77 2.13
N LEU A 30 -23.89 -14.32 1.93
CA LEU A 30 -22.95 -15.02 1.06
C LEU A 30 -22.65 -16.39 1.67
N PRO A 31 -22.95 -17.51 0.99
CA PRO A 31 -22.60 -18.83 1.46
C PRO A 31 -21.12 -19.08 1.18
N PHE A 32 -20.26 -18.94 2.18
CA PHE A 32 -18.84 -19.24 2.10
C PHE A 32 -18.40 -20.04 3.33
N ASN A 33 -17.27 -20.74 3.18
CA ASN A 33 -16.62 -21.38 4.31
C ASN A 33 -15.63 -20.37 4.94
N PRO A 34 -15.84 -19.90 6.18
CA PRO A 34 -14.94 -18.96 6.84
C PRO A 34 -13.47 -19.44 6.90
N ALA A 35 -13.24 -20.76 6.95
CA ALA A 35 -11.90 -21.35 6.95
C ALA A 35 -11.13 -21.14 5.62
N GLN A 36 -11.80 -20.73 4.54
CA GLN A 36 -11.19 -20.48 3.22
C GLN A 36 -10.96 -18.97 2.94
N VAL A 37 -11.19 -18.14 3.94
CA VAL A 37 -11.10 -16.69 3.83
C VAL A 37 -9.93 -16.21 4.64
N CYS A 38 -8.98 -15.57 3.99
CA CYS A 38 -7.89 -14.85 4.64
C CYS A 38 -8.35 -13.43 4.96
N THR A 39 -8.29 -13.03 6.22
CA THR A 39 -8.54 -11.64 6.64
C THR A 39 -7.22 -10.96 6.94
N TYR A 40 -7.13 -9.66 6.64
CA TYR A 40 -5.88 -8.87 6.67
C TYR A 40 -5.09 -8.96 7.99
N ASP A 41 -5.77 -8.99 9.13
CA ASP A 41 -5.14 -9.05 10.46
C ASP A 41 -5.36 -10.36 11.21
N GLY A 42 -5.99 -11.35 10.57
CA GLY A 42 -6.31 -12.65 11.17
C GLY A 42 -7.58 -12.67 12.01
N THR A 43 -8.30 -11.56 12.12
CA THR A 43 -9.59 -11.54 12.86
C THR A 43 -10.61 -12.44 12.16
N PRO A 44 -11.14 -13.48 12.82
CA PRO A 44 -12.06 -14.39 12.20
C PRO A 44 -13.39 -13.71 11.86
N ILE A 45 -13.97 -14.05 10.69
CA ILE A 45 -15.30 -13.60 10.32
C ILE A 45 -16.33 -14.36 11.15
N GLN A 46 -17.14 -13.63 11.90
CA GLN A 46 -18.19 -14.20 12.74
C GLN A 46 -19.58 -13.90 12.15
N GLY A 47 -20.41 -14.93 12.05
CA GLY A 47 -21.77 -14.81 11.55
C GLY A 47 -21.89 -14.67 10.03
N PRO A 48 -23.11 -14.40 9.53
CA PRO A 48 -23.38 -14.29 8.10
C PRO A 48 -22.79 -13.01 7.51
N VAL A 49 -22.16 -13.14 6.34
CA VAL A 49 -21.66 -12.00 5.57
C VAL A 49 -22.67 -11.59 4.52
N TYR A 50 -22.94 -10.31 4.45
CA TYR A 50 -23.81 -9.72 3.44
C TYR A 50 -23.01 -8.86 2.49
N GLU A 51 -23.25 -9.00 1.20
CA GLU A 51 -22.68 -8.17 0.16
C GLU A 51 -23.45 -6.85 0.06
N PHE A 52 -22.71 -5.74 -0.03
CA PHE A 52 -23.25 -4.41 -0.32
C PHE A 52 -22.88 -4.00 -1.76
N ALA A 53 -23.46 -2.91 -2.23
CA ALA A 53 -23.11 -2.38 -3.55
C ALA A 53 -21.62 -2.08 -3.67
N PRO A 54 -20.97 -2.36 -4.83
CA PRO A 54 -19.55 -2.08 -5.00
C PRO A 54 -19.28 -0.58 -4.91
N SER A 55 -18.23 -0.20 -4.21
CA SER A 55 -17.75 1.17 -4.21
C SER A 55 -17.00 1.44 -5.52
N GLN A 56 -17.39 2.50 -6.23
CA GLN A 56 -16.69 2.95 -7.42
C GLN A 56 -15.22 3.32 -7.09
N ALA A 57 -14.97 3.91 -5.94
CA ALA A 57 -13.62 4.25 -5.47
C ALA A 57 -12.75 3.00 -5.28
N ALA A 58 -13.28 1.93 -4.67
CA ALA A 58 -12.58 0.67 -4.50
C ALA A 58 -12.26 0.01 -5.85
N SER A 59 -13.20 0.03 -6.80
CA SER A 59 -12.98 -0.51 -8.15
C SER A 59 -11.91 0.26 -8.91
N GLN A 60 -11.87 1.59 -8.79
CA GLN A 60 -10.81 2.43 -9.38
C GLN A 60 -9.45 2.16 -8.73
N MET A 61 -9.41 1.96 -7.42
CA MET A 61 -8.18 1.61 -6.68
C MET A 61 -7.61 0.29 -7.19
N VAL A 62 -8.42 -0.75 -7.30
CA VAL A 62 -8.03 -2.03 -7.89
C VAL A 62 -7.52 -1.87 -9.31
N GLY A 63 -8.19 -1.07 -10.14
CA GLY A 63 -7.73 -0.76 -11.50
C GLY A 63 -6.33 -0.14 -11.53
N ARG A 64 -6.03 0.79 -10.62
CA ARG A 64 -4.71 1.41 -10.48
C ARG A 64 -3.65 0.43 -9.98
N ILE A 65 -3.96 -0.38 -8.99
CA ILE A 65 -3.07 -1.41 -8.46
C ILE A 65 -2.70 -2.39 -9.57
N MET A 66 -3.69 -2.96 -10.24
CA MET A 66 -3.46 -3.94 -11.32
C MET A 66 -2.72 -3.33 -12.52
N GLY A 67 -3.05 -2.08 -12.88
CA GLY A 67 -2.35 -1.33 -13.91
C GLY A 67 -0.87 -1.10 -13.60
N SER A 68 -0.50 -0.91 -12.33
CA SER A 68 0.90 -0.74 -11.90
C SER A 68 1.77 -1.98 -12.16
N VAL A 69 1.15 -3.16 -12.20
CA VAL A 69 1.83 -4.44 -12.50
C VAL A 69 1.52 -4.96 -13.92
N GLY A 70 0.85 -4.17 -14.75
CA GLY A 70 0.58 -4.51 -16.16
C GLY A 70 -0.51 -5.57 -16.36
N LEU A 71 -1.37 -5.79 -15.36
CA LEU A 71 -2.43 -6.79 -15.40
C LEU A 71 -3.82 -6.15 -15.42
N LYS A 72 -4.81 -6.89 -15.89
CA LYS A 72 -6.23 -6.53 -15.79
C LYS A 72 -6.85 -7.21 -14.57
N PRO A 73 -7.71 -6.53 -13.79
CA PRO A 73 -8.39 -7.15 -12.67
C PRO A 73 -9.33 -8.28 -13.13
N ARG A 74 -9.27 -9.42 -12.45
CA ARG A 74 -10.16 -10.57 -12.65
C ARG A 74 -10.82 -10.96 -11.32
N PHE A 75 -11.14 -9.98 -10.51
CA PHE A 75 -11.85 -10.10 -9.23
C PHE A 75 -12.71 -8.86 -9.01
N GLU A 76 -13.74 -9.01 -8.20
CA GLU A 76 -14.65 -7.95 -7.84
C GLU A 76 -14.38 -7.50 -6.41
N VAL A 77 -14.46 -6.19 -6.16
CA VAL A 77 -14.40 -5.63 -4.80
C VAL A 77 -15.80 -5.33 -4.35
N LYS A 78 -16.16 -5.83 -3.17
CA LYS A 78 -17.46 -5.65 -2.56
C LYS A 78 -17.30 -5.06 -1.15
N ALA A 79 -18.10 -4.06 -0.85
CA ALA A 79 -18.28 -3.66 0.54
C ALA A 79 -19.09 -4.75 1.26
N ALA A 80 -18.63 -5.16 2.43
CA ALA A 80 -19.25 -6.24 3.21
C ALA A 80 -19.09 -6.00 4.72
N ASN A 81 -19.92 -6.66 5.51
CA ASN A 81 -19.85 -6.65 6.97
C ASN A 81 -18.75 -7.59 7.51
N VAL A 82 -17.57 -7.50 6.94
CA VAL A 82 -16.37 -8.20 7.42
C VAL A 82 -15.60 -7.34 8.42
N PRO A 83 -14.75 -7.92 9.32
CA PRO A 83 -14.02 -7.12 10.31
C PRO A 83 -13.05 -6.13 9.68
N ASN A 84 -12.42 -6.50 8.56
CA ASN A 84 -11.41 -5.68 7.88
C ASN A 84 -11.50 -5.83 6.35
N ALA A 85 -10.56 -6.50 5.70
CA ALA A 85 -10.61 -6.89 4.30
C ALA A 85 -10.31 -8.39 4.17
N ALA A 86 -10.78 -9.02 3.11
CA ALA A 86 -10.58 -10.44 2.91
C ALA A 86 -10.63 -10.84 1.43
N ALA A 87 -9.70 -11.70 1.01
CA ALA A 87 -9.74 -12.36 -0.29
C ALA A 87 -10.49 -13.69 -0.21
N MET A 88 -11.40 -13.94 -1.15
CA MET A 88 -12.15 -15.18 -1.23
C MET A 88 -12.53 -15.58 -2.67
N ILE A 89 -12.82 -16.87 -2.85
CA ILE A 89 -13.45 -17.39 -4.08
C ILE A 89 -14.84 -17.93 -3.73
N TYR A 90 -15.81 -17.50 -4.51
CA TYR A 90 -17.17 -18.00 -4.43
C TYR A 90 -17.75 -18.20 -5.84
N ASN A 91 -18.37 -19.36 -6.10
CA ASN A 91 -18.89 -19.74 -7.42
C ASN A 91 -17.88 -19.53 -8.56
N ASN A 92 -16.62 -19.91 -8.35
CA ASN A 92 -15.51 -19.72 -9.29
C ASN A 92 -15.22 -18.25 -9.66
N GLN A 93 -15.79 -17.30 -8.93
CA GLN A 93 -15.51 -15.86 -9.02
C GLN A 93 -14.67 -15.43 -7.83
N ARG A 94 -13.66 -14.59 -8.10
CA ARG A 94 -12.77 -14.03 -7.09
C ARG A 94 -13.33 -12.73 -6.55
N TYR A 95 -13.32 -12.57 -5.24
CA TYR A 95 -13.81 -11.38 -4.54
C TYR A 95 -12.78 -10.86 -3.56
N ILE A 96 -12.74 -9.55 -3.42
CA ILE A 96 -12.13 -8.86 -2.28
C ILE A 96 -13.28 -8.21 -1.52
N LEU A 97 -13.52 -8.67 -0.29
CA LEU A 97 -14.49 -8.09 0.62
C LEU A 97 -13.80 -7.01 1.45
N CYS A 98 -14.43 -5.88 1.64
CA CYS A 98 -13.91 -4.76 2.43
C CYS A 98 -14.97 -4.20 3.36
N SER A 99 -14.60 -3.99 4.63
CA SER A 99 -15.36 -3.15 5.53
C SER A 99 -15.08 -1.67 5.22
N GLN A 100 -16.10 -0.91 4.87
CA GLN A 100 -15.95 0.51 4.60
C GLN A 100 -15.45 1.26 5.84
N ASN A 101 -16.01 0.97 7.00
CA ASN A 101 -15.59 1.57 8.26
C ASN A 101 -14.12 1.29 8.57
N PHE A 102 -13.65 0.07 8.31
CA PHE A 102 -12.26 -0.30 8.53
C PHE A 102 -11.31 0.52 7.64
N VAL A 103 -11.63 0.65 6.34
CA VAL A 103 -10.82 1.46 5.41
C VAL A 103 -10.72 2.92 5.86
N GLU A 104 -11.84 3.51 6.30
CA GLU A 104 -11.86 4.89 6.83
C GLU A 104 -11.01 5.01 8.11
N GLN A 105 -11.11 4.06 9.04
CA GLN A 105 -10.31 4.03 10.28
C GLN A 105 -8.82 3.91 9.99
N VAL A 106 -8.43 3.06 9.02
CA VAL A 106 -7.03 2.90 8.63
C VAL A 106 -6.45 4.20 8.08
N ASN A 107 -7.16 4.86 7.17
CA ASN A 107 -6.70 6.13 6.60
C ASN A 107 -6.57 7.22 7.67
N GLN A 108 -7.49 7.25 8.65
CA GLN A 108 -7.40 8.18 9.79
C GLN A 108 -6.20 7.86 10.70
N ALA A 109 -5.99 6.59 11.04
CA ALA A 109 -4.90 6.16 11.92
C ALA A 109 -3.52 6.39 11.29
N THR A 110 -3.39 6.10 10.00
CA THR A 110 -2.13 6.25 9.25
C THR A 110 -1.90 7.67 8.73
N ARG A 111 -2.92 8.52 8.72
CA ARG A 111 -2.92 9.88 8.15
C ARG A 111 -2.48 9.91 6.69
N THR A 112 -2.76 8.85 5.95
CA THR A 112 -2.44 8.72 4.53
C THR A 112 -3.46 7.81 3.83
N ASP A 113 -3.73 8.06 2.57
CA ASP A 113 -4.59 7.20 1.74
C ASP A 113 -3.89 5.88 1.35
N TRP A 114 -2.58 5.79 1.56
CA TRP A 114 -1.80 4.59 1.28
C TRP A 114 -2.16 3.41 2.19
N GLY A 115 -2.74 3.67 3.37
CA GLY A 115 -3.23 2.62 4.26
C GLY A 115 -4.25 1.71 3.59
N ALA A 116 -5.31 2.28 3.01
CA ALA A 116 -6.31 1.54 2.26
C ALA A 116 -5.73 0.85 1.02
N VAL A 117 -4.83 1.53 0.29
CA VAL A 117 -4.17 0.94 -0.89
C VAL A 117 -3.34 -0.29 -0.51
N SER A 118 -2.61 -0.25 0.60
CA SER A 118 -1.78 -1.37 1.05
C SER A 118 -2.61 -2.61 1.40
N ILE A 119 -3.75 -2.42 2.07
CA ILE A 119 -4.67 -3.50 2.43
C ILE A 119 -5.24 -4.15 1.17
N ILE A 120 -5.77 -3.36 0.23
CA ILE A 120 -6.32 -3.90 -1.02
C ILE A 120 -5.22 -4.59 -1.85
N ALA A 121 -4.00 -4.04 -1.87
CA ALA A 121 -2.88 -4.68 -2.57
C ALA A 121 -2.49 -6.02 -1.93
N HIS A 122 -2.52 -6.13 -0.60
CA HIS A 122 -2.29 -7.38 0.12
C HIS A 122 -3.34 -8.44 -0.26
N GLU A 123 -4.63 -8.10 -0.26
CA GLU A 123 -5.70 -9.02 -0.66
C GLU A 123 -5.58 -9.45 -2.13
N ILE A 124 -5.15 -8.55 -3.01
CA ILE A 124 -4.81 -8.88 -4.40
C ILE A 124 -3.63 -9.87 -4.44
N GLY A 125 -2.65 -9.70 -3.57
CA GLY A 125 -1.51 -10.60 -3.41
C GLY A 125 -1.96 -12.04 -3.15
N HIS A 126 -2.92 -12.26 -2.26
CA HIS A 126 -3.50 -13.59 -2.03
C HIS A 126 -4.11 -14.20 -3.30
N HIS A 127 -4.83 -13.41 -4.08
CA HIS A 127 -5.42 -13.89 -5.32
C HIS A 127 -4.38 -14.22 -6.41
N LEU A 128 -3.36 -13.41 -6.57
CA LEU A 128 -2.35 -13.57 -7.62
C LEU A 128 -1.38 -14.72 -7.31
N ASN A 129 -1.03 -14.90 -6.04
CA ASN A 129 -0.16 -16.00 -5.58
C ASN A 129 -0.93 -17.32 -5.41
N GLY A 130 -2.25 -17.34 -5.62
CA GLY A 130 -3.06 -18.55 -5.57
C GLY A 130 -3.44 -19.03 -4.17
N HIS A 131 -3.23 -18.24 -3.13
CA HIS A 131 -3.53 -18.60 -1.73
C HIS A 131 -5.00 -18.90 -1.49
N THR A 132 -5.89 -18.31 -2.31
CA THR A 132 -7.33 -18.53 -2.25
C THR A 132 -7.82 -19.80 -2.96
N LEU A 133 -6.93 -20.55 -3.63
CA LEU A 133 -7.28 -21.79 -4.35
C LEU A 133 -7.22 -23.03 -3.44
N GLY A 134 -6.50 -22.95 -2.32
CA GLY A 134 -6.34 -24.04 -1.36
C GLY A 134 -7.48 -24.09 -0.34
N LEU A 135 -7.62 -25.24 0.32
CA LEU A 135 -8.55 -25.45 1.45
C LEU A 135 -7.88 -25.13 2.81
N ASP A 136 -6.63 -24.74 2.78
CA ASP A 136 -5.76 -24.72 3.96
C ASP A 136 -5.82 -23.40 4.76
N GLY A 137 -6.60 -22.43 4.30
CA GLY A 137 -6.77 -21.13 4.97
C GLY A 137 -5.51 -20.25 4.94
N SER A 138 -5.47 -19.26 5.83
CA SER A 138 -4.33 -18.37 6.00
C SER A 138 -3.16 -19.11 6.66
N ARG A 139 -1.95 -18.92 6.12
CA ARG A 139 -0.68 -19.46 6.66
C ARG A 139 0.34 -18.34 6.76
N PRO A 140 1.24 -18.35 7.73
CA PRO A 140 2.26 -17.31 7.88
C PRO A 140 3.07 -17.03 6.61
N SER A 141 3.43 -18.06 5.82
CA SER A 141 4.12 -17.89 4.54
C SER A 141 3.30 -17.13 3.51
N ASN A 142 2.00 -17.42 3.41
CA ASN A 142 1.08 -16.77 2.46
C ASN A 142 0.91 -15.28 2.79
N GLU A 143 0.91 -14.95 4.08
CA GLU A 143 0.84 -13.58 4.55
C GLU A 143 2.08 -12.77 4.15
N LEU A 144 3.28 -13.36 4.32
CA LEU A 144 4.52 -12.71 3.90
C LEU A 144 4.59 -12.49 2.38
N GLU A 145 4.12 -13.44 1.58
CA GLU A 145 4.06 -13.28 0.12
C GLU A 145 3.06 -12.19 -0.30
N ALA A 146 1.92 -12.09 0.37
CA ALA A 146 0.93 -11.04 0.13
C ALA A 146 1.45 -9.66 0.56
N ASP A 147 2.17 -9.58 1.67
CA ASP A 147 2.84 -8.37 2.16
C ASP A 147 3.96 -7.92 1.20
N GLU A 148 4.77 -8.85 0.69
CA GLU A 148 5.80 -8.56 -0.30
C GLU A 148 5.19 -8.01 -1.59
N PHE A 149 4.10 -8.60 -2.07
CA PHE A 149 3.36 -8.08 -3.22
C PHE A 149 2.82 -6.68 -2.96
N SER A 150 2.24 -6.43 -1.77
CA SER A 150 1.76 -5.11 -1.38
C SER A 150 2.88 -4.08 -1.43
N GLY A 151 4.03 -4.34 -0.82
CA GLY A 151 5.21 -3.48 -0.86
C GLY A 151 5.68 -3.16 -2.28
N PHE A 152 5.74 -4.18 -3.15
CA PHE A 152 6.10 -4.02 -4.56
C PHE A 152 5.15 -3.07 -5.29
N VAL A 153 3.85 -3.26 -5.14
CA VAL A 153 2.81 -2.44 -5.78
C VAL A 153 2.86 -1.00 -5.29
N LEU A 154 2.96 -0.79 -3.98
CA LEU A 154 2.98 0.56 -3.41
C LEU A 154 4.17 1.36 -3.93
N GLN A 155 5.35 0.75 -4.04
CA GLN A 155 6.51 1.40 -4.64
C GLN A 155 6.26 1.76 -6.11
N ARG A 156 5.68 0.84 -6.88
CA ARG A 156 5.33 1.08 -8.29
C ARG A 156 4.34 2.23 -8.46
N MET A 157 3.45 2.41 -7.50
CA MET A 157 2.47 3.51 -7.46
C MET A 157 3.04 4.81 -6.89
N GLY A 158 4.24 4.81 -6.31
CA GLY A 158 4.95 6.01 -5.83
C GLY A 158 4.93 6.23 -4.31
N ALA A 159 4.42 5.28 -3.52
CA ALA A 159 4.49 5.35 -2.06
C ALA A 159 5.94 5.30 -1.56
N THR A 160 6.23 6.08 -0.55
CA THR A 160 7.46 5.93 0.25
C THR A 160 7.41 4.63 1.05
N MET A 161 8.56 4.19 1.57
CA MET A 161 8.62 3.02 2.45
C MET A 161 7.74 3.18 3.70
N LEU A 162 7.75 4.37 4.30
CA LEU A 162 6.94 4.65 5.49
C LEU A 162 5.44 4.55 5.19
N GLU A 163 5.00 5.09 4.06
CA GLU A 163 3.61 4.99 3.62
C GLU A 163 3.22 3.54 3.30
N ALA A 164 4.12 2.78 2.67
CA ALA A 164 3.89 1.37 2.36
C ALA A 164 3.72 0.52 3.63
N GLN A 165 4.42 0.85 4.70
CA GLN A 165 4.40 0.13 5.98
C GLN A 165 3.37 0.68 6.98
N ALA A 166 2.74 1.83 6.71
CA ALA A 166 1.94 2.56 7.69
C ALA A 166 0.76 1.74 8.26
N ALA A 167 -0.01 1.05 7.40
CA ALA A 167 -1.13 0.23 7.85
C ALA A 167 -0.66 -0.98 8.67
N MET A 168 0.36 -1.68 8.20
CA MET A 168 0.93 -2.84 8.89
C MET A 168 1.48 -2.45 10.26
N ASN A 169 2.19 -1.33 10.34
CA ASN A 169 2.72 -0.83 11.62
C ASN A 169 1.63 -0.45 12.62
N ALA A 170 0.49 0.06 12.14
CA ALA A 170 -0.63 0.48 12.97
C ALA A 170 -1.52 -0.68 13.43
N LEU A 171 -1.66 -1.74 12.62
CA LEU A 171 -2.72 -2.75 12.78
C LEU A 171 -2.21 -4.15 13.14
N ALA A 172 -1.00 -4.53 12.71
CA ALA A 172 -0.52 -5.89 12.94
C ALA A 172 -0.18 -6.15 14.41
N HIS A 173 -0.42 -7.39 14.85
CA HIS A 173 -0.03 -7.85 16.17
C HIS A 173 1.50 -7.92 16.31
N GLU A 174 2.02 -7.58 17.49
CA GLU A 174 3.46 -7.65 17.76
C GLU A 174 4.00 -9.08 17.73
N GLU A 175 3.20 -10.02 18.23
CA GLU A 175 3.52 -11.43 18.29
C GLU A 175 2.87 -12.21 17.16
N ALA A 176 3.46 -13.37 16.83
CA ALA A 176 2.90 -14.29 15.86
C ALA A 176 1.61 -14.92 16.38
N THR A 177 0.67 -15.15 15.47
CA THR A 177 -0.50 -16.00 15.70
C THR A 177 -0.37 -17.31 14.90
N GLU A 178 -1.35 -18.20 15.00
CA GLU A 178 -1.37 -19.44 14.24
C GLU A 178 -1.36 -19.19 12.73
N THR A 179 -2.02 -18.13 12.28
CA THR A 179 -2.21 -17.80 10.87
C THR A 179 -1.36 -16.65 10.36
N HIS A 180 -0.90 -15.75 11.25
CA HIS A 180 -0.20 -14.53 10.86
C HIS A 180 1.16 -14.42 11.53
N PRO A 181 2.22 -14.01 10.78
CA PRO A 181 3.53 -13.70 11.33
C PRO A 181 3.49 -12.46 12.25
N PRO A 182 4.51 -12.26 13.09
CA PRO A 182 4.62 -11.06 13.92
C PRO A 182 4.83 -9.82 13.04
N ARG A 183 4.46 -8.64 13.57
CA ARG A 183 4.52 -7.35 12.87
C ARG A 183 5.86 -7.09 12.18
N ASN A 184 6.98 -7.35 12.86
CA ASN A 184 8.30 -7.09 12.32
C ASN A 184 8.59 -7.91 11.05
N ALA A 185 8.21 -9.19 11.01
CA ALA A 185 8.37 -10.03 9.82
C ALA A 185 7.50 -9.55 8.66
N ARG A 186 6.27 -9.11 8.94
CA ARG A 186 5.38 -8.54 7.93
C ARG A 186 5.90 -7.20 7.38
N LEU A 187 6.43 -6.33 8.23
CA LEU A 187 7.09 -5.08 7.81
C LEU A 187 8.32 -5.35 6.94
N GLU A 188 9.10 -6.37 7.27
CA GLU A 188 10.25 -6.79 6.47
C GLU A 188 9.82 -7.29 5.08
N ALA A 189 8.78 -8.12 5.00
CA ALA A 189 8.24 -8.60 3.73
C ALA A 189 7.77 -7.43 2.82
N ILE A 190 7.06 -6.45 3.38
CA ILE A 190 6.71 -5.22 2.66
C ILE A 190 7.96 -4.50 2.15
N ALA A 191 9.01 -4.39 2.97
CA ALA A 191 10.25 -3.74 2.58
C ALA A 191 10.95 -4.48 1.44
N VAL A 192 11.02 -5.81 1.49
CA VAL A 192 11.60 -6.66 0.41
C VAL A 192 10.89 -6.39 -0.91
N GLY A 193 9.56 -6.42 -0.94
CA GLY A 193 8.78 -6.12 -2.14
C GLY A 193 9.02 -4.70 -2.67
N TRP A 194 9.05 -3.73 -1.77
CA TRP A 194 9.27 -2.33 -2.11
C TRP A 194 10.66 -2.11 -2.74
N TYR A 195 11.72 -2.68 -2.17
CA TYR A 195 13.07 -2.58 -2.73
C TYR A 195 13.17 -3.28 -4.07
N ARG A 196 12.60 -4.48 -4.22
CA ARG A 196 12.58 -5.22 -5.50
C ARG A 196 11.92 -4.40 -6.62
N ALA A 197 10.81 -3.71 -6.35
CA ALA A 197 10.17 -2.84 -7.33
C ALA A 197 11.04 -1.65 -7.71
N LYS A 198 11.75 -1.07 -6.75
CA LYS A 198 12.67 0.04 -6.96
C LYS A 198 13.86 -0.36 -7.85
N GLU A 199 14.50 -1.49 -7.54
CA GLU A 199 15.61 -2.03 -8.33
C GLU A 199 15.20 -2.32 -9.78
N ASN A 200 14.02 -2.92 -9.99
CA ASN A 200 13.48 -3.18 -11.33
C ASN A 200 13.29 -1.87 -12.12
N ARG A 201 12.83 -0.82 -11.49
CA ARG A 201 12.67 0.50 -12.12
C ARG A 201 14.01 1.13 -12.48
N ASP A 202 14.97 1.07 -11.58
CA ASP A 202 16.30 1.66 -11.77
C ASP A 202 17.07 0.90 -12.86
N SER A 203 16.94 -0.43 -12.92
CA SER A 203 17.49 -1.28 -13.98
C SER A 203 16.89 -0.98 -15.35
N GLN A 204 15.55 -0.82 -15.44
CA GLN A 204 14.88 -0.46 -16.68
C GLN A 204 15.30 0.93 -17.18
N ALA A 205 15.46 1.89 -16.28
CA ALA A 205 15.95 3.23 -16.60
C ALA A 205 17.39 3.19 -17.14
N THR A 206 18.22 2.27 -16.63
CA THR A 206 19.59 2.07 -17.09
C THR A 206 19.62 1.44 -18.49
N VAL A 207 18.80 0.42 -18.74
CA VAL A 207 18.68 -0.23 -20.06
C VAL A 207 18.13 0.75 -21.11
N ALA A 208 17.12 1.55 -20.76
CA ALA A 208 16.58 2.57 -21.68
C ALA A 208 17.62 3.65 -22.04
N ARG A 209 18.58 3.94 -21.14
CA ARG A 209 19.68 4.87 -21.39
C ARG A 209 20.81 4.25 -22.25
N SER A 210 20.94 2.93 -22.24
CA SER A 210 21.99 2.21 -22.98
C SER A 210 21.59 1.76 -24.39
N GLN A 211 20.34 1.94 -24.83
CA GLN A 211 19.94 1.74 -26.21
C GLN A 211 20.51 2.85 -27.09
N PRO A 212 21.15 2.55 -28.24
CA PRO A 212 21.66 3.58 -29.17
C PRO A 212 20.46 4.42 -29.65
N ALA A 213 20.45 5.69 -29.31
CA ALA A 213 19.42 6.61 -29.74
C ALA A 213 19.43 6.74 -31.26
N GLU A 214 18.31 6.50 -31.92
CA GLU A 214 18.00 7.05 -33.22
C GLU A 214 18.21 8.57 -33.15
N LYS A 215 18.96 9.14 -34.11
CA LYS A 215 19.47 10.52 -34.05
C LYS A 215 18.42 11.53 -33.53
N PRO A 216 18.64 12.21 -32.43
CA PRO A 216 17.72 13.21 -31.93
C PRO A 216 17.87 14.54 -32.65
N ALA A 217 16.74 15.25 -32.76
CA ALA A 217 16.72 16.68 -33.04
C ALA A 217 17.57 17.45 -31.98
N PRO A 218 18.11 18.63 -32.28
CA PRO A 218 19.13 19.28 -31.46
C PRO A 218 18.66 19.52 -30.04
N GLU A 219 19.35 18.88 -29.11
CA GLU A 219 19.12 18.93 -27.67
C GLU A 219 19.59 20.26 -27.10
N ILE A 220 18.67 20.98 -26.45
CA ILE A 220 19.03 22.11 -25.61
C ILE A 220 19.76 21.54 -24.39
N ALA A 221 21.05 21.77 -24.29
CA ALA A 221 21.92 21.31 -23.23
C ALA A 221 21.37 21.70 -21.84
N ARG A 222 21.00 20.70 -21.02
CA ARG A 222 20.77 20.90 -19.59
C ARG A 222 22.15 21.14 -18.93
N PRO A 223 22.30 22.17 -18.10
CA PRO A 223 23.56 22.35 -17.38
C PRO A 223 23.76 21.18 -16.42
N SER A 224 24.78 20.36 -16.66
CA SER A 224 25.28 19.37 -15.74
C SER A 224 25.84 20.12 -14.52
N GLY A 225 25.13 20.03 -13.38
CA GLY A 225 25.67 20.50 -12.11
C GLY A 225 27.00 19.80 -11.81
N PRO A 226 27.87 20.37 -10.97
CA PRO A 226 29.19 19.85 -10.72
C PRO A 226 29.14 18.47 -10.08
N ALA A 227 29.39 17.43 -10.87
CA ALA A 227 29.49 16.06 -10.42
C ALA A 227 30.63 15.91 -9.40
N ILE A 228 30.38 15.23 -8.29
CA ILE A 228 31.44 14.79 -7.37
C ILE A 228 32.12 13.60 -8.04
N PRO A 229 33.43 13.58 -8.21
CA PRO A 229 34.15 12.45 -8.77
C PRO A 229 33.82 11.18 -7.98
N ARG A 230 33.51 10.10 -8.69
CA ARG A 230 33.06 8.83 -8.04
C ARG A 230 34.12 8.27 -7.08
N GLU A 231 35.39 8.49 -7.38
CA GLU A 231 36.52 8.12 -6.52
C GLU A 231 36.58 8.86 -5.18
N GLU A 232 35.91 10.01 -5.04
CA GLU A 232 35.81 10.75 -3.77
C GLU A 232 34.62 10.33 -2.91
N LEU A 233 33.75 9.47 -3.42
CA LEU A 233 32.52 9.04 -2.74
C LEU A 233 32.74 7.75 -1.94
N VAL A 234 32.05 7.65 -0.79
CA VAL A 234 31.93 6.46 0.05
C VAL A 234 30.56 5.80 -0.19
N GLY A 235 29.49 6.60 -0.30
CA GLY A 235 28.15 6.10 -0.48
C GLY A 235 27.13 7.21 -0.72
N LYS A 236 25.96 6.87 -1.25
CA LYS A 236 24.80 7.75 -1.37
C LYS A 236 23.98 7.66 -0.10
N VAL A 237 23.73 8.79 0.55
CA VAL A 237 22.89 8.85 1.77
C VAL A 237 21.47 9.17 1.39
N VAL A 238 20.55 8.34 1.83
CA VAL A 238 19.11 8.50 1.62
C VAL A 238 18.44 8.74 2.96
N PHE A 239 17.85 9.93 3.14
CA PHE A 239 17.05 10.25 4.31
C PHE A 239 15.56 10.06 4.01
N ASN A 240 14.83 9.37 4.90
CA ASN A 240 13.41 9.12 4.78
C ASN A 240 12.60 10.43 4.67
N ALA A 241 12.98 11.45 5.43
CA ALA A 241 12.33 12.77 5.43
C ALA A 241 12.59 13.59 4.14
N SER A 242 13.50 13.16 3.26
CA SER A 242 13.88 13.92 2.07
C SER A 242 14.35 13.01 0.92
N PRO A 243 13.52 12.05 0.47
CA PRO A 243 13.96 11.02 -0.49
C PRO A 243 14.31 11.58 -1.88
N GLY A 244 13.80 12.76 -2.22
CA GLY A 244 14.14 13.44 -3.49
C GLY A 244 15.40 14.28 -3.47
N LYS A 245 16.08 14.42 -2.33
CA LYS A 245 17.32 15.19 -2.22
C LYS A 245 18.52 14.26 -2.32
N GLU A 246 19.54 14.71 -3.06
CA GLU A 246 20.75 13.94 -3.24
C GLU A 246 21.81 14.31 -2.20
N TYR A 247 22.14 13.33 -1.35
CA TYR A 247 23.21 13.44 -0.37
C TYR A 247 24.25 12.35 -0.64
N TYR A 248 25.52 12.71 -0.44
CA TYR A 248 26.64 11.78 -0.60
C TYR A 248 27.59 11.89 0.58
N LEU A 249 28.08 10.73 1.03
CA LEU A 249 29.18 10.64 1.98
C LEU A 249 30.48 10.56 1.21
N THR A 250 31.44 11.44 1.53
CA THR A 250 32.73 11.50 0.86
C THR A 250 33.83 10.84 1.69
N LYS A 251 34.95 10.46 1.04
CA LYS A 251 36.16 9.94 1.71
C LYS A 251 36.76 10.93 2.71
N LYS A 252 36.41 12.23 2.59
CA LYS A 252 36.79 13.27 3.55
C LYS A 252 35.86 13.31 4.76
N LEU A 253 35.00 12.29 4.94
CA LEU A 253 34.03 12.19 6.02
C LEU A 253 33.05 13.36 6.06
N GLN A 254 32.66 13.87 4.90
CA GLN A 254 31.71 14.96 4.76
C GLN A 254 30.41 14.45 4.16
N LEU A 255 29.27 14.89 4.73
CA LEU A 255 27.97 14.76 4.11
C LEU A 255 27.76 15.97 3.19
N VAL A 256 27.64 15.70 1.90
CA VAL A 256 27.47 16.70 0.85
C VAL A 256 26.09 16.57 0.23
N ARG A 257 25.36 17.68 0.13
CA ARG A 257 24.12 17.78 -0.65
C ARG A 257 24.43 18.30 -2.04
N VAL A 258 23.90 17.66 -3.07
CA VAL A 258 23.97 18.13 -4.45
C VAL A 258 22.66 18.84 -4.80
N THR A 259 22.76 20.03 -5.37
CA THR A 259 21.66 20.86 -5.83
C THR A 259 21.96 21.38 -7.24
N GLU A 260 20.99 21.97 -7.90
CA GLU A 260 21.18 22.62 -9.21
C GLU A 260 22.22 23.78 -9.14
N ALA A 261 22.33 24.43 -7.98
CA ALA A 261 23.31 25.50 -7.74
C ALA A 261 24.72 24.99 -7.42
N GLY A 262 24.91 23.69 -7.23
CA GLY A 262 26.20 23.08 -6.92
C GLY A 262 26.16 22.15 -5.70
N LYS A 263 27.33 21.87 -5.14
CA LYS A 263 27.53 21.00 -3.98
C LYS A 263 27.74 21.82 -2.69
N GLU A 264 27.05 21.38 -1.63
CA GLU A 264 27.10 22.01 -0.32
C GLU A 264 27.43 20.97 0.75
N VAL A 265 28.45 21.22 1.58
CA VAL A 265 28.74 20.38 2.76
C VAL A 265 27.70 20.70 3.83
N VAL A 266 26.84 19.74 4.16
CA VAL A 266 25.75 19.91 5.12
C VAL A 266 26.00 19.22 6.46
N GLY A 267 27.05 18.40 6.54
CA GLY A 267 27.44 17.71 7.78
C GLY A 267 28.80 17.06 7.71
N LYS A 268 29.23 16.49 8.84
CA LYS A 268 30.47 15.74 8.99
C LYS A 268 30.20 14.42 9.69
N LEU A 269 30.88 13.36 9.25
CA LEU A 269 30.91 12.06 9.90
C LEU A 269 32.07 12.03 10.90
N ALA A 270 31.80 11.49 12.10
CA ALA A 270 32.80 11.20 13.10
C ALA A 270 32.62 9.81 13.68
N LYS A 271 33.69 9.18 14.17
CA LYS A 271 33.59 7.93 14.94
C LYS A 271 33.06 8.21 16.34
N THR A 272 32.34 7.24 16.88
CA THR A 272 31.90 7.23 18.28
C THR A 272 32.49 6.02 19.01
N ASP A 273 32.44 6.01 20.34
CA ASP A 273 32.83 4.86 21.17
C ASP A 273 31.64 3.89 21.39
N ASN A 274 30.52 4.14 20.75
CA ASN A 274 29.31 3.31 20.85
C ASN A 274 29.38 2.16 19.83
N SER A 275 29.40 0.91 20.31
CA SER A 275 29.49 -0.28 19.45
C SER A 275 28.25 -0.50 18.57
N GLN A 276 27.08 -0.01 18.97
CA GLN A 276 25.84 -0.12 18.19
C GLN A 276 25.80 0.95 17.07
N TYR A 277 26.39 2.11 17.32
CA TYR A 277 26.43 3.23 16.38
C TYR A 277 27.86 3.76 16.26
N PRO A 278 28.73 3.06 15.52
CA PRO A 278 30.14 3.39 15.48
C PRO A 278 30.45 4.74 14.81
N PHE A 279 29.45 5.34 14.14
CA PHE A 279 29.60 6.64 13.52
C PHE A 279 28.44 7.57 13.83
N VAL A 280 28.71 8.86 13.83
CA VAL A 280 27.74 9.93 13.98
C VAL A 280 27.90 10.95 12.85
N ILE A 281 26.82 11.39 12.27
CA ILE A 281 26.77 12.50 11.32
C ILE A 281 26.25 13.73 12.04
N GLN A 282 27.08 14.74 12.20
CA GLN A 282 26.74 16.04 12.74
C GLN A 282 26.40 17.00 11.60
N SER A 283 25.16 17.50 11.56
CA SER A 283 24.75 18.54 10.62
C SER A 283 25.29 19.92 11.01
N ARG A 284 25.26 20.88 10.09
CA ARG A 284 25.62 22.30 10.37
C ARG A 284 24.73 22.92 11.45
N ASN A 285 23.48 22.46 11.59
CA ASN A 285 22.54 22.95 12.60
C ASN A 285 22.66 22.22 13.94
N ASN A 286 23.77 21.53 14.17
CA ASN A 286 24.05 20.76 15.39
C ASN A 286 23.05 19.64 15.66
N THR A 287 22.39 19.11 14.62
CA THR A 287 21.57 17.91 14.69
C THR A 287 22.47 16.69 14.48
N PHE A 288 22.25 15.64 15.26
CA PHE A 288 23.03 14.42 15.21
C PHE A 288 22.16 13.27 14.74
N VAL A 289 22.67 12.46 13.80
CA VAL A 289 22.13 11.17 13.42
C VAL A 289 23.23 10.12 13.48
N TYR A 290 22.89 8.91 13.83
CA TYR A 290 23.81 7.83 14.14
C TYR A 290 23.80 6.81 13.00
N LEU A 291 24.99 6.43 12.53
CA LEU A 291 25.14 5.42 11.48
C LEU A 291 25.63 4.11 12.13
N ALA A 292 24.88 3.03 11.94
CA ALA A 292 25.20 1.68 12.39
C ALA A 292 26.04 0.93 11.35
N ASP A 293 26.63 -0.20 11.74
CA ASP A 293 27.47 -1.03 10.86
C ASP A 293 26.70 -1.63 9.68
N ASP A 294 25.38 -1.82 9.84
CA ASP A 294 24.47 -2.29 8.78
C ASP A 294 24.16 -1.23 7.72
N GLY A 295 24.75 -0.04 7.83
CA GLY A 295 24.55 1.07 6.90
C GLY A 295 23.28 1.89 7.14
N TYR A 296 22.48 1.59 8.17
CA TYR A 296 21.30 2.39 8.50
C TYR A 296 21.62 3.57 9.40
N ILE A 297 20.80 4.62 9.24
CA ILE A 297 20.94 5.88 9.97
C ILE A 297 19.76 6.02 10.93
N TYR A 298 20.06 6.33 12.20
CA TYR A 298 19.10 6.42 13.29
C TYR A 298 19.10 7.81 13.93
N SER A 299 17.96 8.22 14.48
CA SER A 299 17.84 9.37 15.37
C SER A 299 18.49 9.06 16.73
N ARG A 300 18.56 10.07 17.60
CA ARG A 300 19.01 9.90 19.00
C ARG A 300 18.09 8.94 19.79
N ASP A 301 16.82 8.90 19.40
CA ASP A 301 15.79 8.09 20.08
C ASP A 301 15.66 6.69 19.45
N GLY A 302 16.57 6.32 18.54
CA GLY A 302 16.61 5.00 17.89
C GLY A 302 15.66 4.85 16.70
N GLU A 303 15.05 5.94 16.22
CA GLU A 303 14.19 5.92 15.03
C GLU A 303 15.05 5.84 13.76
N LYS A 304 14.65 4.97 12.81
CA LYS A 304 15.35 4.78 11.55
C LYS A 304 15.10 5.97 10.59
N MET A 305 16.11 6.80 10.38
CA MET A 305 16.05 8.04 9.62
C MET A 305 16.46 7.90 8.15
N GLY A 306 17.14 6.81 7.78
CA GLY A 306 17.67 6.62 6.43
C GLY A 306 18.71 5.52 6.35
N TYR A 307 19.47 5.52 5.26
CA TYR A 307 20.55 4.54 5.03
C TYR A 307 21.62 5.08 4.08
N VAL A 308 22.79 4.42 4.06
CA VAL A 308 23.87 4.65 3.11
C VAL A 308 23.86 3.53 2.08
N ALA A 309 23.62 3.88 0.81
CA ALA A 309 23.71 2.96 -0.32
C ALA A 309 25.11 2.99 -0.91
N GLU A 310 25.61 1.84 -1.36
CA GLU A 310 26.82 1.75 -2.16
C GLU A 310 26.65 2.46 -3.51
N ILE A 311 27.77 2.96 -4.10
CA ILE A 311 27.76 3.73 -5.35
C ILE A 311 28.40 2.93 -6.47
#